data_7c43a5c8884404d8cb68237aa0505fc4
#
_entry.id   7c43a5c8884404d8cb68237aa0505fc4
#
_cell.length_a   1.000
_cell.length_b   1.000
_cell.length_c   1.000
_cell.angle_alpha   90.00
_cell.angle_beta   90.00
_cell.angle_gamma   90.00
#
_symmetry.space_group_name_H-M   'P 1'
#
loop_
_entity.id
_entity.type
_entity.pdbx_description
1 polymer ?
#
loop_
_entity_poly.entity_id
_entity_poly.type
_entity_poly.pdbx_seq_one_letter_code
_entity_poly.pdbx_strand_id
1 'polypeptide(L)'
;MQIVYNCFSVILLTLVLITPMHSVVSAGASSATPALLLANELGPQVDPAKYLVSEKYDGVRAIWDGQVLRFRSGRAVNAPPWFIAKLPAQALDGELWLARGRFEALSGIVRKTEPQDDEWRQIKYMIFELPNASGTFAERAQRIEEILAGTHWLQLIAVEQFRVSDRAALKRKLDQVVRGGGEGLMLHLADADYVTGRSDVLLKLKPLQDTEAVVIEHVPGKGKYRGMLGALRVQMADGKKFLIGTGFSDKVRKNPPPLGTAVTYTYRGLTQTGLPRFASYLRVRENF
;
A
#
# COMPACT_ATOMS: atom_id res chain seq x y z
N MET A 1 67.50 52.04 63.21
CA MET A 1 66.99 52.31 61.88
C MET A 1 66.59 50.97 61.29
N GLN A 2 65.34 50.59 61.47
CA GLN A 2 64.80 49.25 61.14
C GLN A 2 63.78 49.41 60.03
N ILE A 3 64.04 48.79 58.90
CA ILE A 3 63.18 48.81 57.67
C ILE A 3 62.27 47.63 57.77
N VAL A 4 60.92 47.86 57.79
CA VAL A 4 59.91 46.84 57.82
C VAL A 4 59.43 46.62 56.34
N TYR A 5 59.63 45.42 55.84
CA TYR A 5 59.05 45.02 54.49
C TYR A 5 57.63 44.49 54.68
N ASN A 6 56.65 45.16 54.08
CA ASN A 6 55.30 44.69 53.97
C ASN A 6 55.18 43.77 52.73
N CYS A 7 54.83 42.53 53.02
CA CYS A 7 54.57 41.54 51.98
C CYS A 7 53.08 41.59 51.63
N PHE A 8 52.72 42.11 50.43
CA PHE A 8 51.34 42.04 49.88
C PHE A 8 51.15 40.70 49.15
N SER A 9 50.37 39.81 49.75
CA SER A 9 49.91 38.59 49.08
C SER A 9 48.71 38.91 48.12
N VAL A 10 48.94 38.81 46.83
CA VAL A 10 47.86 38.88 45.81
C VAL A 10 47.22 37.50 45.71
N ILE A 11 45.97 37.39 46.17
CA ILE A 11 45.16 36.19 45.97
C ILE A 11 44.50 36.30 44.57
N LEU A 12 44.96 35.46 43.62
CA LEU A 12 44.35 35.33 42.27
C LEU A 12 43.14 34.43 42.38
N LEU A 13 41.96 35.02 42.34
CA LEU A 13 40.69 34.30 42.33
C LEU A 13 40.36 33.82 40.88
N THR A 14 40.65 32.57 40.59
CA THR A 14 40.27 31.96 39.30
C THR A 14 38.76 31.63 39.28
N LEU A 15 38.00 32.41 38.53
CA LEU A 15 36.58 32.18 38.27
C LEU A 15 36.42 31.03 37.25
N VAL A 16 36.06 29.83 37.70
CA VAL A 16 35.73 28.70 36.83
C VAL A 16 34.29 28.91 36.30
N LEU A 17 34.14 29.32 35.04
CA LEU A 17 32.88 29.37 34.34
C LEU A 17 32.43 27.93 34.01
N ILE A 18 31.51 27.39 34.82
CA ILE A 18 30.81 26.14 34.51
C ILE A 18 29.70 26.45 33.50
N THR A 19 29.95 26.19 32.21
CA THR A 19 28.90 26.21 31.17
C THR A 19 28.03 24.96 31.34
N PRO A 20 26.70 25.09 31.47
CA PRO A 20 25.83 23.91 31.49
C PRO A 20 25.85 23.24 30.11
N MET A 21 26.37 22.03 30.05
CA MET A 21 26.29 21.16 28.88
C MET A 21 24.81 20.77 28.72
N HIS A 22 24.11 21.43 27.81
CA HIS A 22 22.77 21.00 27.40
C HIS A 22 22.91 19.67 26.65
N SER A 23 22.59 18.58 27.33
CA SER A 23 22.41 17.28 26.69
C SER A 23 21.24 17.40 25.75
N VAL A 24 21.52 17.45 24.45
CA VAL A 24 20.49 17.26 23.39
C VAL A 24 20.03 15.81 23.55
N VAL A 25 18.93 15.61 24.24
CA VAL A 25 18.20 14.34 24.20
C VAL A 25 17.67 14.22 22.78
N SER A 26 18.40 13.48 21.95
CA SER A 26 17.87 13.00 20.66
C SER A 26 16.69 12.09 21.01
N ALA A 27 15.49 12.62 20.91
CA ALA A 27 14.28 11.82 20.97
C ALA A 27 14.37 10.80 19.83
N GLY A 28 14.77 9.57 20.15
CA GLY A 28 14.76 8.47 19.22
C GLY A 28 13.35 8.35 18.66
N ALA A 29 13.18 8.67 17.38
CA ALA A 29 11.90 8.57 16.71
C ALA A 29 11.41 7.12 16.85
N SER A 30 10.35 6.91 17.60
CA SER A 30 9.71 5.60 17.81
C SER A 30 9.47 4.93 16.45
N SER A 31 10.04 3.74 16.26
CA SER A 31 9.84 2.92 15.05
C SER A 31 8.51 2.17 15.07
N ALA A 32 7.54 2.62 15.87
CA ALA A 32 6.24 1.99 15.95
C ALA A 32 5.56 1.99 14.56
N THR A 33 5.06 0.84 14.15
CA THR A 33 4.28 0.70 12.92
C THR A 33 3.04 1.57 13.02
N PRO A 34 2.80 2.50 12.06
CA PRO A 34 1.63 3.35 12.10
C PRO A 34 0.33 2.55 12.10
N ALA A 35 -0.62 2.95 12.92
CA ALA A 35 -1.98 2.40 12.87
C ALA A 35 -2.70 2.98 11.65
N LEU A 36 -2.88 2.17 10.61
CA LEU A 36 -3.39 2.60 9.31
C LEU A 36 -4.71 1.92 8.97
N LEU A 37 -5.55 2.61 8.21
CA LEU A 37 -6.68 1.99 7.51
C LEU A 37 -6.16 1.03 6.43
N LEU A 38 -6.69 -0.20 6.43
CA LEU A 38 -6.30 -1.28 5.53
C LEU A 38 -7.50 -1.79 4.74
N ALA A 39 -7.30 -2.02 3.44
CA ALA A 39 -8.36 -2.47 2.55
C ALA A 39 -8.69 -3.96 2.70
N ASN A 40 -10.00 -4.29 2.72
CA ASN A 40 -10.52 -5.61 2.40
C ASN A 40 -10.69 -5.77 0.88
N GLU A 41 -10.98 -6.99 0.42
CA GLU A 41 -11.41 -7.24 -0.96
C GLU A 41 -12.89 -6.85 -1.14
N LEU A 42 -13.24 -6.29 -2.30
CA LEU A 42 -14.65 -5.99 -2.61
C LEU A 42 -15.47 -7.28 -2.64
N GLY A 43 -16.41 -7.40 -1.71
CA GLY A 43 -17.34 -8.52 -1.66
C GLY A 43 -18.50 -8.41 -2.68
N PRO A 44 -19.18 -9.54 -3.01
CA PRO A 44 -20.26 -9.55 -4.01
C PRO A 44 -21.50 -8.77 -3.59
N GLN A 45 -21.74 -8.58 -2.30
CA GLN A 45 -22.96 -7.91 -1.77
C GLN A 45 -22.78 -6.41 -1.52
N VAL A 46 -21.56 -5.87 -1.71
CA VAL A 46 -21.29 -4.46 -1.46
C VAL A 46 -21.93 -3.60 -2.54
N ASP A 47 -22.67 -2.57 -2.15
CA ASP A 47 -23.21 -1.55 -3.04
C ASP A 47 -22.15 -0.47 -3.31
N PRO A 48 -21.58 -0.37 -4.52
CA PRO A 48 -20.51 0.58 -4.81
C PRO A 48 -20.98 2.04 -4.84
N ALA A 49 -22.29 2.32 -4.95
CA ALA A 49 -22.82 3.67 -4.98
C ALA A 49 -22.60 4.43 -3.65
N LYS A 50 -22.41 3.69 -2.54
CA LYS A 50 -22.10 4.27 -1.22
C LYS A 50 -20.65 4.71 -1.05
N TYR A 51 -19.78 4.40 -2.02
CA TYR A 51 -18.35 4.62 -1.94
C TYR A 51 -17.89 5.73 -2.88
N LEU A 52 -16.85 6.42 -2.48
CA LEU A 52 -15.98 7.16 -3.38
C LEU A 52 -14.96 6.16 -3.93
N VAL A 53 -14.73 6.23 -5.21
CA VAL A 53 -13.88 5.30 -5.96
C VAL A 53 -12.67 6.05 -6.51
N SER A 54 -11.52 5.44 -6.43
CA SER A 54 -10.28 5.99 -6.99
C SER A 54 -9.45 4.90 -7.67
N GLU A 55 -8.45 5.30 -8.46
CA GLU A 55 -7.46 4.37 -8.98
C GLU A 55 -6.62 3.81 -7.82
N LYS A 56 -6.36 2.51 -7.88
CA LYS A 56 -5.37 1.88 -7.02
C LYS A 56 -3.99 2.03 -7.64
N TYR A 57 -3.20 2.92 -7.09
CA TYR A 57 -1.83 3.15 -7.53
C TYR A 57 -0.92 1.99 -7.10
N ASP A 58 -0.06 1.56 -8.01
CA ASP A 58 0.99 0.56 -7.75
C ASP A 58 2.30 1.31 -7.42
N GLY A 59 2.44 1.68 -6.17
CA GLY A 59 3.54 2.48 -5.64
C GLY A 59 4.02 1.99 -4.28
N VAL A 60 4.58 2.89 -3.50
CA VAL A 60 5.07 2.64 -2.15
C VAL A 60 4.31 3.54 -1.19
N ARG A 61 3.42 2.96 -0.37
CA ARG A 61 2.67 3.72 0.63
C ARG A 61 3.62 4.38 1.61
N ALA A 62 3.44 5.68 1.78
CA ALA A 62 4.16 6.51 2.72
C ALA A 62 3.19 7.36 3.54
N ILE A 63 3.54 7.58 4.79
CA ILE A 63 2.77 8.35 5.76
C ILE A 63 3.62 9.52 6.22
N TRP A 64 3.11 10.71 6.08
CA TRP A 64 3.66 11.94 6.61
C TRP A 64 2.94 12.26 7.92
N ASP A 65 3.66 12.37 9.03
CA ASP A 65 3.08 12.67 10.34
C ASP A 65 3.11 14.18 10.70
N GLY A 66 3.53 15.03 9.76
CA GLY A 66 3.78 16.45 9.95
C GLY A 66 5.26 16.78 10.18
N GLN A 67 6.12 15.78 10.38
CA GLN A 67 7.54 15.93 10.62
C GLN A 67 8.41 14.91 9.92
N VAL A 68 7.96 13.64 9.85
CA VAL A 68 8.73 12.54 9.28
C VAL A 68 7.88 11.75 8.29
N LEU A 69 8.43 11.54 7.10
CA LEU A 69 7.84 10.63 6.10
C LEU A 69 8.26 9.19 6.40
N ARG A 70 7.29 8.29 6.57
CA ARG A 70 7.54 6.89 6.95
C ARG A 70 6.93 5.92 5.96
N PHE A 71 7.61 4.81 5.74
CA PHE A 71 7.00 3.64 5.14
C PHE A 71 5.92 3.04 6.04
N ARG A 72 5.07 2.21 5.47
CA ARG A 72 4.07 1.42 6.22
C ARG A 72 4.67 0.59 7.38
N SER A 73 5.94 0.21 7.30
CA SER A 73 6.66 -0.50 8.36
C SER A 73 7.01 0.37 9.56
N GLY A 74 6.81 1.70 9.50
CA GLY A 74 7.25 2.67 10.50
C GLY A 74 8.66 3.21 10.26
N ARG A 75 9.46 2.57 9.39
CA ARG A 75 10.80 3.05 9.05
C ARG A 75 10.71 4.38 8.29
N ALA A 76 11.57 5.34 8.63
CA ALA A 76 11.66 6.60 7.91
C ALA A 76 12.05 6.38 6.43
N VAL A 77 11.47 7.19 5.55
CA VAL A 77 11.86 7.29 4.15
C VAL A 77 13.01 8.27 4.04
N ASN A 78 14.12 7.85 3.43
CA ASN A 78 15.22 8.75 3.14
C ASN A 78 14.87 9.61 1.91
N ALA A 79 14.06 10.63 2.13
CA ALA A 79 13.70 11.58 1.07
C ALA A 79 14.66 12.80 1.11
N PRO A 80 14.91 13.48 -0.04
CA PRO A 80 15.69 14.69 -0.05
C PRO A 80 15.10 15.78 0.86
N PRO A 81 15.92 16.62 1.52
CA PRO A 81 15.42 17.68 2.40
C PRO A 81 14.43 18.63 1.71
N TRP A 82 14.64 18.95 0.42
CA TRP A 82 13.75 19.82 -0.34
C TRP A 82 12.36 19.21 -0.55
N PHE A 83 12.24 17.84 -0.61
CA PHE A 83 10.96 17.14 -0.73
C PHE A 83 10.19 17.25 0.60
N ILE A 84 10.86 16.98 1.70
CA ILE A 84 10.28 17.05 3.06
C ILE A 84 9.85 18.48 3.39
N ALA A 85 10.68 19.48 3.09
CA ALA A 85 10.41 20.90 3.39
C ALA A 85 9.17 21.46 2.68
N LYS A 86 8.69 20.80 1.63
CA LYS A 86 7.48 21.21 0.87
C LYS A 86 6.19 20.56 1.38
N LEU A 87 6.30 19.57 2.26
CA LEU A 87 5.12 18.91 2.82
C LEU A 87 4.42 19.83 3.83
N PRO A 88 3.07 19.86 3.88
CA PRO A 88 2.33 20.68 4.83
C PRO A 88 2.48 20.14 6.26
N ALA A 89 2.11 20.94 7.25
CA ALA A 89 2.08 20.49 8.64
C ALA A 89 1.02 19.42 8.93
N GLN A 90 -0.01 19.32 8.08
CA GLN A 90 -1.06 18.32 8.18
C GLN A 90 -0.52 16.92 7.90
N ALA A 91 -0.90 15.93 8.73
CA ALA A 91 -0.60 14.53 8.47
C ALA A 91 -1.27 14.05 7.18
N LEU A 92 -0.53 13.29 6.37
CA LEU A 92 -0.97 12.78 5.07
C LEU A 92 -0.70 11.29 4.96
N ASP A 93 -1.59 10.58 4.30
CA ASP A 93 -1.40 9.17 3.91
C ASP A 93 -1.58 9.07 2.40
N GLY A 94 -0.59 8.51 1.74
CA GLY A 94 -0.56 8.50 0.28
C GLY A 94 0.37 7.43 -0.28
N GLU A 95 0.46 7.42 -1.59
CA GLU A 95 1.33 6.54 -2.36
C GLU A 95 2.41 7.35 -3.05
N LEU A 96 3.69 7.08 -2.74
CA LEU A 96 4.79 7.52 -3.60
C LEU A 96 4.67 6.76 -4.92
N TRP A 97 4.70 7.47 -6.05
CA TRP A 97 4.39 6.90 -7.34
C TRP A 97 5.16 7.59 -8.48
N LEU A 98 5.61 6.83 -9.47
CA LEU A 98 6.24 7.35 -10.68
C LEU A 98 5.26 7.41 -11.85
N ALA A 99 4.83 6.24 -12.29
CA ALA A 99 3.91 6.02 -13.39
C ALA A 99 3.38 4.57 -13.33
N ARG A 100 2.36 4.26 -14.11
CA ARG A 100 1.87 2.89 -14.26
C ARG A 100 2.98 1.97 -14.76
N GLY A 101 3.08 0.76 -14.18
CA GLY A 101 4.09 -0.23 -14.53
C GLY A 101 5.53 0.12 -14.12
N ARG A 102 5.73 1.14 -13.26
CA ARG A 102 7.06 1.60 -12.84
C ARG A 102 7.37 1.31 -11.36
N PHE A 103 6.67 0.36 -10.74
CA PHE A 103 6.84 0.01 -9.33
C PHE A 103 8.27 -0.39 -8.97
N GLU A 104 8.92 -1.22 -9.78
CA GLU A 104 10.29 -1.68 -9.48
C GLU A 104 11.29 -0.53 -9.48
N ALA A 105 11.20 0.38 -10.46
CA ALA A 105 12.04 1.58 -10.52
C ALA A 105 11.80 2.47 -9.30
N LEU A 106 10.53 2.76 -8.96
CA LEU A 106 10.18 3.53 -7.77
C LEU A 106 10.73 2.87 -6.50
N SER A 107 10.52 1.57 -6.33
CA SER A 107 10.98 0.81 -5.17
C SER A 107 12.50 0.87 -5.03
N GLY A 108 13.24 0.88 -6.15
CA GLY A 108 14.68 1.08 -6.17
C GLY A 108 15.07 2.48 -5.67
N ILE A 109 14.36 3.52 -6.12
CA ILE A 109 14.64 4.92 -5.74
C ILE A 109 14.42 5.15 -4.24
N VAL A 110 13.21 4.84 -3.74
CA VAL A 110 12.82 5.18 -2.36
C VAL A 110 13.53 4.36 -1.28
N ARG A 111 14.22 3.27 -1.65
CA ARG A 111 14.98 2.42 -0.72
C ARG A 111 16.44 2.80 -0.61
N LYS A 112 16.95 3.69 -1.44
CA LYS A 112 18.34 4.16 -1.36
C LYS A 112 18.62 4.80 -0.01
N THR A 113 19.79 4.55 0.53
CA THR A 113 20.26 5.21 1.76
C THR A 113 20.52 6.69 1.51
N GLU A 114 21.06 7.00 0.34
CA GLU A 114 21.30 8.37 -0.12
C GLU A 114 20.34 8.68 -1.29
N PRO A 115 19.35 9.56 -1.08
CA PRO A 115 18.39 9.91 -2.12
C PRO A 115 19.08 10.72 -3.24
N GLN A 116 18.67 10.44 -4.47
CA GLN A 116 19.15 11.16 -5.63
C GLN A 116 18.09 12.18 -6.10
N ASP A 117 18.44 13.44 -6.15
CA ASP A 117 17.50 14.52 -6.45
C ASP A 117 16.78 14.36 -7.78
N ASP A 118 17.50 13.98 -8.84
CA ASP A 118 16.92 13.82 -10.19
C ASP A 118 15.90 12.69 -10.27
N GLU A 119 16.11 11.62 -9.48
CA GLU A 119 15.15 10.54 -9.37
C GLU A 119 13.91 11.00 -8.56
N TRP A 120 14.11 11.71 -7.45
CA TRP A 120 13.04 12.20 -6.59
C TRP A 120 12.18 13.28 -7.26
N ARG A 121 12.73 14.05 -8.20
CA ARG A 121 11.94 15.00 -9.00
C ARG A 121 10.88 14.35 -9.88
N GLN A 122 11.00 13.05 -10.16
CA GLN A 122 10.03 12.28 -10.93
C GLN A 122 8.92 11.67 -10.05
N ILE A 123 9.12 11.56 -8.74
CA ILE A 123 8.17 10.96 -7.80
C ILE A 123 7.03 11.94 -7.54
N LYS A 124 5.80 11.42 -7.61
CA LYS A 124 4.58 12.06 -7.15
C LYS A 124 4.17 11.45 -5.82
N TYR A 125 3.65 12.26 -4.91
CA TYR A 125 3.04 11.78 -3.68
C TYR A 125 1.53 11.93 -3.81
N MET A 126 0.86 10.80 -4.05
CA MET A 126 -0.57 10.67 -4.36
C MET A 126 -1.34 10.54 -3.05
N ILE A 127 -1.95 11.62 -2.56
CA ILE A 127 -2.61 11.67 -1.25
C ILE A 127 -4.05 11.18 -1.36
N PHE A 128 -4.41 10.22 -0.54
CA PHE A 128 -5.74 9.60 -0.52
C PHE A 128 -6.43 9.65 0.85
N GLU A 129 -5.74 10.03 1.94
CA GLU A 129 -6.35 10.10 3.27
C GLU A 129 -5.64 11.12 4.17
N LEU A 130 -6.39 11.65 5.14
CA LEU A 130 -5.91 12.47 6.25
C LEU A 130 -6.00 11.66 7.55
N PRO A 131 -4.89 11.07 8.03
CA PRO A 131 -4.92 10.27 9.25
C PRO A 131 -5.46 11.03 10.45
N ASN A 132 -6.37 10.40 11.19
CA ASN A 132 -6.99 10.94 12.41
C ASN A 132 -7.76 12.26 12.22
N ALA A 133 -8.03 12.70 11.00
CA ALA A 133 -8.88 13.85 10.76
C ALA A 133 -10.36 13.51 11.00
N SER A 134 -11.09 14.45 11.60
CA SER A 134 -12.54 14.32 11.85
C SER A 134 -13.36 14.43 10.57
N GLY A 135 -14.61 14.01 10.66
CA GLY A 135 -15.58 14.05 9.58
C GLY A 135 -15.57 12.81 8.69
N THR A 136 -16.51 12.77 7.77
CA THR A 136 -16.68 11.70 6.80
C THR A 136 -15.52 11.64 5.80
N PHE A 137 -15.35 10.51 5.11
CA PHE A 137 -14.33 10.43 4.06
C PHE A 137 -14.58 11.44 2.93
N ALA A 138 -15.83 11.67 2.57
CA ALA A 138 -16.15 12.68 1.55
C ALA A 138 -15.64 14.08 1.93
N GLU A 139 -15.83 14.49 3.18
CA GLU A 139 -15.32 15.77 3.70
C GLU A 139 -13.79 15.78 3.77
N ARG A 140 -13.17 14.67 4.18
CA ARG A 140 -11.70 14.57 4.21
C ARG A 140 -11.10 14.61 2.81
N ALA A 141 -11.73 13.97 1.81
CA ALA A 141 -11.29 14.02 0.42
C ALA A 141 -11.32 15.46 -0.14
N GLN A 142 -12.40 16.20 0.13
CA GLN A 142 -12.46 17.61 -0.23
C GLN A 142 -11.38 18.44 0.48
N ARG A 143 -11.17 18.19 1.76
CA ARG A 143 -10.11 18.88 2.54
C ARG A 143 -8.70 18.57 2.02
N ILE A 144 -8.46 17.36 1.50
CA ILE A 144 -7.20 17.04 0.81
C ILE A 144 -6.99 17.97 -0.37
N GLU A 145 -7.99 18.13 -1.24
CA GLU A 145 -7.90 19.02 -2.40
C GLU A 145 -7.60 20.47 -1.99
N GLU A 146 -8.28 20.97 -0.95
CA GLU A 146 -8.08 22.33 -0.43
C GLU A 146 -6.66 22.53 0.12
N ILE A 147 -6.15 21.58 0.94
CA ILE A 147 -4.79 21.65 1.49
C ILE A 147 -3.76 21.64 0.37
N LEU A 148 -3.92 20.77 -0.62
CA LEU A 148 -2.93 20.58 -1.66
C LEU A 148 -2.94 21.73 -2.68
N ALA A 149 -4.10 22.31 -2.97
CA ALA A 149 -4.21 23.50 -3.80
C ALA A 149 -3.37 24.68 -3.25
N GLY A 150 -3.30 24.81 -1.92
CA GLY A 150 -2.50 25.82 -1.24
C GLY A 150 -0.98 25.60 -1.32
N THR A 151 -0.51 24.41 -1.66
CA THR A 151 0.93 24.12 -1.69
C THR A 151 1.60 24.54 -2.99
N HIS A 152 0.87 24.68 -4.08
CA HIS A 152 1.38 24.97 -5.43
C HIS A 152 2.54 24.06 -5.86
N TRP A 153 2.54 22.80 -5.42
CA TRP A 153 3.60 21.86 -5.69
C TRP A 153 3.09 20.66 -6.51
N LEU A 154 3.55 20.57 -7.76
CA LEU A 154 3.06 19.61 -8.78
C LEU A 154 3.30 18.12 -8.43
N GLN A 155 4.19 17.81 -7.50
CA GLN A 155 4.44 16.43 -7.07
C GLN A 155 3.53 15.98 -5.94
N LEU A 156 2.84 16.88 -5.25
CA LEU A 156 1.88 16.59 -4.21
C LEU A 156 0.46 16.65 -4.80
N ILE A 157 -0.18 15.50 -4.97
CA ILE A 157 -1.39 15.36 -5.78
C ILE A 157 -2.49 14.70 -4.96
N ALA A 158 -3.67 15.31 -4.90
CA ALA A 158 -4.88 14.67 -4.40
C ALA A 158 -5.29 13.52 -5.34
N VAL A 159 -5.53 12.34 -4.79
CA VAL A 159 -6.07 11.23 -5.56
C VAL A 159 -7.50 11.54 -5.97
N GLU A 160 -7.76 11.56 -7.27
CA GLU A 160 -9.09 11.81 -7.82
C GLU A 160 -10.10 10.80 -7.25
N GLN A 161 -11.19 11.33 -6.68
CA GLN A 161 -12.30 10.55 -6.17
C GLN A 161 -13.51 10.72 -7.08
N PHE A 162 -14.15 9.62 -7.48
CA PHE A 162 -15.37 9.67 -8.31
C PHE A 162 -16.45 8.73 -7.76
N ARG A 163 -17.70 8.92 -8.20
CA ARG A 163 -18.81 8.04 -7.85
C ARG A 163 -19.17 7.14 -9.03
N VAL A 164 -19.70 5.98 -8.71
CA VAL A 164 -20.29 5.05 -9.68
C VAL A 164 -21.72 4.74 -9.25
N SER A 165 -22.64 4.56 -10.20
CA SER A 165 -24.04 4.27 -9.93
C SER A 165 -24.29 2.83 -9.47
N ASP A 166 -23.50 1.89 -9.99
CA ASP A 166 -23.73 0.47 -9.82
C ASP A 166 -22.48 -0.37 -10.13
N ARG A 167 -22.62 -1.70 -10.01
CA ARG A 167 -21.53 -2.64 -10.30
C ARG A 167 -21.12 -2.67 -11.77
N ALA A 168 -22.04 -2.40 -12.69
CA ALA A 168 -21.70 -2.37 -14.11
C ALA A 168 -20.84 -1.14 -14.44
N ALA A 169 -21.18 0.01 -13.88
CA ALA A 169 -20.36 1.22 -13.97
C ALA A 169 -18.98 1.04 -13.32
N LEU A 170 -18.93 0.41 -12.14
CA LEU A 170 -17.67 0.08 -11.46
C LEU A 170 -16.80 -0.84 -12.32
N LYS A 171 -17.40 -1.88 -12.94
CA LYS A 171 -16.68 -2.78 -13.85
C LYS A 171 -16.13 -2.05 -15.07
N ARG A 172 -16.91 -1.20 -15.72
CA ARG A 172 -16.44 -0.38 -16.86
C ARG A 172 -15.24 0.48 -16.47
N LYS A 173 -15.28 1.11 -15.28
CA LYS A 173 -14.17 1.92 -14.78
C LYS A 173 -12.94 1.08 -14.48
N LEU A 174 -13.09 -0.10 -13.86
CA LEU A 174 -12.01 -1.04 -13.66
C LEU A 174 -11.35 -1.42 -15.00
N ASP A 175 -12.16 -1.81 -15.99
CA ASP A 175 -11.68 -2.22 -17.32
C ASP A 175 -10.94 -1.06 -18.01
N GLN A 176 -11.39 0.19 -17.84
CA GLN A 176 -10.72 1.40 -18.34
C GLN A 176 -9.34 1.59 -17.70
N VAL A 177 -9.26 1.53 -16.36
CA VAL A 177 -8.01 1.71 -15.62
C VAL A 177 -7.00 0.61 -15.98
N VAL A 178 -7.46 -0.64 -16.02
CA VAL A 178 -6.60 -1.80 -16.33
C VAL A 178 -6.10 -1.77 -17.78
N ARG A 179 -6.95 -1.43 -18.76
CA ARG A 179 -6.50 -1.24 -20.14
C ARG A 179 -5.46 -0.13 -20.29
N GLY A 180 -5.51 0.89 -19.43
CA GLY A 180 -4.48 1.93 -19.34
C GLY A 180 -3.24 1.53 -18.54
N GLY A 181 -3.11 0.26 -18.11
CA GLY A 181 -1.97 -0.24 -17.33
C GLY A 181 -2.05 0.03 -15.82
N GLY A 182 -3.20 0.48 -15.31
CA GLY A 182 -3.43 0.65 -13.87
C GLY A 182 -3.67 -0.68 -13.15
N GLU A 183 -3.46 -0.71 -11.84
CA GLU A 183 -3.52 -1.92 -11.01
C GLU A 183 -4.97 -2.36 -10.70
N GLY A 184 -5.88 -1.38 -10.55
CA GLY A 184 -7.24 -1.62 -10.12
C GLY A 184 -7.89 -0.38 -9.52
N LEU A 185 -8.88 -0.60 -8.66
CA LEU A 185 -9.63 0.46 -7.99
C LEU A 185 -9.58 0.30 -6.47
N MET A 186 -9.71 1.42 -5.77
CA MET A 186 -10.01 1.51 -4.34
C MET A 186 -11.43 2.08 -4.19
N LEU A 187 -12.15 1.58 -3.19
CA LEU A 187 -13.48 2.09 -2.82
C LEU A 187 -13.42 2.46 -1.33
N HIS A 188 -13.67 3.71 -1.01
CA HIS A 188 -13.73 4.19 0.36
C HIS A 188 -15.16 4.62 0.68
N LEU A 189 -15.74 4.09 1.76
CA LEU A 189 -17.11 4.40 2.17
C LEU A 189 -17.24 5.90 2.43
N ALA A 190 -18.09 6.57 1.64
CA ALA A 190 -18.14 8.04 1.59
C ALA A 190 -18.45 8.70 2.94
N ASP A 191 -19.37 8.09 3.71
CA ASP A 191 -19.88 8.64 4.97
C ASP A 191 -19.14 8.10 6.21
N ALA A 192 -18.00 7.38 6.01
CA ALA A 192 -17.27 6.79 7.12
C ALA A 192 -16.30 7.78 7.78
N ASP A 193 -16.27 7.76 9.10
CA ASP A 193 -15.19 8.35 9.88
C ASP A 193 -13.85 7.64 9.61
N TYR A 194 -12.74 8.30 9.98
CA TYR A 194 -11.43 7.65 9.93
C TYR A 194 -11.34 6.51 10.94
N VAL A 195 -10.95 5.33 10.46
CA VAL A 195 -10.72 4.16 11.29
C VAL A 195 -9.39 3.50 10.91
N THR A 196 -8.82 2.74 11.83
CA THR A 196 -7.60 1.97 11.58
C THR A 196 -7.90 0.46 11.50
N GLY A 197 -6.97 -0.30 10.94
CA GLY A 197 -7.15 -1.73 10.75
C GLY A 197 -7.92 -2.10 9.49
N ARG A 198 -8.36 -3.36 9.39
CA ARG A 198 -9.15 -3.86 8.26
C ARG A 198 -10.63 -3.77 8.56
N SER A 199 -11.35 -3.13 7.66
CA SER A 199 -12.80 -3.05 7.71
C SER A 199 -13.35 -2.88 6.30
N ASP A 200 -14.67 -2.92 6.15
CA ASP A 200 -15.34 -2.66 4.87
C ASP A 200 -15.45 -1.16 4.54
N VAL A 201 -14.88 -0.31 5.40
CA VAL A 201 -14.74 1.12 5.12
C VAL A 201 -13.83 1.36 3.91
N LEU A 202 -12.79 0.55 3.73
CA LEU A 202 -11.90 0.63 2.58
C LEU A 202 -11.83 -0.74 1.88
N LEU A 203 -12.15 -0.75 0.60
CA LEU A 203 -12.15 -1.94 -0.24
C LEU A 203 -11.23 -1.76 -1.43
N LYS A 204 -10.69 -2.86 -1.94
CA LYS A 204 -9.90 -2.89 -3.17
C LYS A 204 -10.53 -3.83 -4.19
N LEU A 205 -10.46 -3.45 -5.44
CA LEU A 205 -10.91 -4.22 -6.59
C LEU A 205 -9.79 -4.31 -7.62
N LYS A 206 -9.30 -5.52 -7.86
CA LYS A 206 -8.32 -5.82 -8.91
C LYS A 206 -8.97 -6.67 -9.99
N PRO A 207 -8.49 -6.62 -11.25
CA PRO A 207 -8.94 -7.53 -12.28
C PRO A 207 -8.64 -8.98 -11.86
N LEU A 208 -9.58 -9.86 -12.16
CA LEU A 208 -9.28 -11.28 -12.17
C LEU A 208 -8.55 -11.57 -13.47
N GLN A 209 -7.34 -12.10 -13.35
CA GLN A 209 -6.61 -12.67 -14.47
C GLN A 209 -7.05 -14.13 -14.60
N ASP A 210 -7.14 -14.64 -15.81
CA ASP A 210 -7.34 -16.05 -16.07
C ASP A 210 -6.27 -16.57 -17.01
N THR A 211 -5.96 -17.84 -16.87
CA THR A 211 -5.03 -18.58 -17.73
C THR A 211 -5.32 -20.07 -17.60
N GLU A 212 -4.55 -20.88 -18.29
CA GLU A 212 -4.77 -22.30 -18.42
C GLU A 212 -3.63 -23.11 -17.79
N ALA A 213 -3.98 -24.30 -17.31
CA ALA A 213 -3.04 -25.29 -16.85
C ALA A 213 -3.60 -26.69 -17.07
N VAL A 214 -2.71 -27.69 -17.19
CA VAL A 214 -3.08 -29.08 -17.40
C VAL A 214 -3.23 -29.80 -16.07
N VAL A 215 -4.32 -30.53 -15.87
CA VAL A 215 -4.56 -31.35 -14.68
C VAL A 215 -3.58 -32.54 -14.67
N ILE A 216 -2.76 -32.65 -13.62
CA ILE A 216 -1.78 -33.74 -13.47
C ILE A 216 -2.04 -34.67 -12.30
N GLU A 217 -2.94 -34.26 -11.35
CA GLU A 217 -3.28 -35.07 -10.19
C GLU A 217 -4.60 -34.60 -9.55
N HIS A 218 -5.39 -35.54 -9.05
CA HIS A 218 -6.54 -35.25 -8.19
C HIS A 218 -6.13 -35.41 -6.73
N VAL A 219 -6.16 -34.33 -5.95
CA VAL A 219 -5.88 -34.38 -4.51
C VAL A 219 -7.18 -34.65 -3.76
N PRO A 220 -7.26 -35.71 -2.95
CA PRO A 220 -8.47 -36.07 -2.20
C PRO A 220 -8.94 -34.97 -1.25
N GLY A 221 -10.24 -34.83 -1.13
CA GLY A 221 -10.87 -33.91 -0.19
C GLY A 221 -10.81 -34.39 1.26
N LYS A 222 -10.83 -33.42 2.19
CA LYS A 222 -10.88 -33.65 3.64
C LYS A 222 -12.18 -33.05 4.22
N GLY A 223 -12.56 -33.48 5.42
CA GLY A 223 -13.75 -32.98 6.11
C GLY A 223 -15.02 -33.19 5.28
N LYS A 224 -15.78 -32.15 4.98
CA LYS A 224 -17.02 -32.19 4.19
C LYS A 224 -16.82 -32.66 2.73
N TYR A 225 -15.60 -32.65 2.23
CA TYR A 225 -15.25 -33.09 0.88
C TYR A 225 -14.63 -34.48 0.82
N ARG A 226 -14.70 -35.28 1.94
CA ARG A 226 -14.22 -36.66 1.95
C ARG A 226 -14.94 -37.50 0.89
N GLY A 227 -14.17 -38.25 0.09
CA GLY A 227 -14.69 -38.98 -1.06
C GLY A 227 -14.93 -38.20 -2.32
N MET A 228 -14.58 -36.90 -2.32
CA MET A 228 -14.66 -36.01 -3.47
C MET A 228 -13.32 -35.31 -3.72
N LEU A 229 -13.21 -34.56 -4.81
CA LEU A 229 -12.03 -33.73 -5.11
C LEU A 229 -11.83 -32.66 -4.02
N GLY A 230 -10.63 -32.61 -3.44
CA GLY A 230 -10.15 -31.52 -2.59
C GLY A 230 -9.54 -30.39 -3.40
N ALA A 231 -8.57 -30.75 -4.26
CA ALA A 231 -7.89 -29.82 -5.15
C ALA A 231 -7.44 -30.52 -6.43
N LEU A 232 -7.23 -29.74 -7.49
CA LEU A 232 -6.50 -30.17 -8.67
C LEU A 232 -5.04 -29.76 -8.52
N ARG A 233 -4.09 -30.68 -8.70
CA ARG A 233 -2.71 -30.34 -9.01
C ARG A 233 -2.62 -30.12 -10.51
N VAL A 234 -2.13 -28.94 -10.90
CA VAL A 234 -2.06 -28.56 -12.30
C VAL A 234 -0.63 -28.15 -12.66
N GLN A 235 -0.30 -28.24 -13.96
CA GLN A 235 0.97 -27.81 -14.52
C GLN A 235 0.74 -26.69 -15.53
N MET A 236 1.45 -25.57 -15.36
CA MET A 236 1.47 -24.43 -16.27
C MET A 236 2.30 -24.73 -17.52
N ALA A 237 2.17 -23.90 -18.55
CA ALA A 237 2.94 -24.04 -19.80
C ALA A 237 4.45 -23.94 -19.60
N ASP A 238 4.91 -23.21 -18.57
CA ASP A 238 6.32 -23.10 -18.18
C ASP A 238 6.82 -24.26 -17.30
N GLY A 239 6.01 -25.30 -17.10
CA GLY A 239 6.32 -26.50 -16.35
C GLY A 239 6.11 -26.39 -14.83
N LYS A 240 5.83 -25.21 -14.30
CA LYS A 240 5.54 -25.01 -12.86
C LYS A 240 4.24 -25.69 -12.46
N LYS A 241 4.22 -26.21 -11.23
CA LYS A 241 3.09 -26.97 -10.67
C LYS A 241 2.55 -26.27 -9.43
N PHE A 242 1.22 -26.25 -9.29
CA PHE A 242 0.56 -25.70 -8.11
C PHE A 242 -0.82 -26.37 -7.88
N LEU A 243 -1.51 -25.98 -6.81
CA LEU A 243 -2.81 -26.53 -6.45
C LEU A 243 -3.91 -25.51 -6.67
N ILE A 244 -5.01 -25.95 -7.27
CA ILE A 244 -6.27 -25.21 -7.31
C ILE A 244 -7.23 -25.93 -6.35
N GLY A 245 -7.58 -25.29 -5.21
CA GLY A 245 -8.45 -25.86 -4.18
C GLY A 245 -9.85 -25.24 -4.12
N THR A 246 -10.10 -24.17 -4.89
CA THR A 246 -11.33 -23.38 -4.86
C THR A 246 -11.95 -23.24 -6.24
N GLY A 247 -13.19 -22.70 -6.31
CA GLY A 247 -13.92 -22.50 -7.57
C GLY A 247 -14.73 -23.70 -8.03
N PHE A 248 -14.65 -24.83 -7.37
CA PHE A 248 -15.40 -26.03 -7.74
C PHE A 248 -16.83 -26.04 -7.18
N SER A 249 -17.81 -26.35 -8.02
CA SER A 249 -19.11 -26.76 -7.55
C SER A 249 -19.04 -28.20 -7.01
N ASP A 250 -20.03 -28.63 -6.22
CA ASP A 250 -20.11 -29.99 -5.73
C ASP A 250 -20.21 -31.01 -6.88
N LYS A 251 -20.84 -30.62 -8.00
CA LYS A 251 -20.89 -31.46 -9.20
C LYS A 251 -19.50 -31.72 -9.78
N VAL A 252 -18.67 -30.68 -9.86
CA VAL A 252 -17.27 -30.79 -10.35
C VAL A 252 -16.41 -31.57 -9.34
N ARG A 253 -16.64 -31.41 -8.04
CA ARG A 253 -15.91 -32.18 -7.04
C ARG A 253 -16.22 -33.68 -7.07
N LYS A 254 -17.45 -34.05 -7.41
CA LYS A 254 -17.85 -35.47 -7.58
C LYS A 254 -17.34 -36.06 -8.91
N ASN A 255 -17.27 -35.24 -9.96
CA ASN A 255 -16.82 -35.65 -11.29
C ASN A 255 -15.74 -34.65 -11.78
N PRO A 256 -14.51 -34.77 -11.27
CA PRO A 256 -13.45 -33.82 -11.62
C PRO A 256 -12.99 -33.96 -13.06
N PRO A 257 -12.45 -32.90 -13.68
CA PRO A 257 -11.82 -32.98 -14.99
C PRO A 257 -10.77 -34.09 -15.02
N PRO A 258 -10.72 -34.95 -16.06
CA PRO A 258 -9.74 -36.02 -16.18
C PRO A 258 -8.29 -35.49 -16.13
N LEU A 259 -7.34 -36.38 -15.79
CA LEU A 259 -5.92 -36.09 -15.94
C LEU A 259 -5.59 -35.77 -17.40
N GLY A 260 -4.70 -34.83 -17.64
CA GLY A 260 -4.35 -34.35 -18.99
C GLY A 260 -5.31 -33.29 -19.53
N THR A 261 -6.41 -33.01 -18.88
CA THR A 261 -7.36 -31.98 -19.32
C THR A 261 -6.81 -30.56 -19.05
N ALA A 262 -6.88 -29.67 -20.01
CA ALA A 262 -6.64 -28.26 -19.81
C ALA A 262 -7.84 -27.62 -19.09
N VAL A 263 -7.57 -26.90 -18.02
CA VAL A 263 -8.56 -26.14 -17.25
C VAL A 263 -8.20 -24.66 -17.22
N THR A 264 -9.21 -23.81 -17.34
CA THR A 264 -9.07 -22.36 -17.10
C THR A 264 -9.26 -22.10 -15.62
N TYR A 265 -8.38 -21.30 -15.03
CA TYR A 265 -8.47 -20.84 -13.66
C TYR A 265 -8.27 -19.33 -13.58
N THR A 266 -8.88 -18.67 -12.61
CA THR A 266 -8.65 -17.26 -12.30
C THR A 266 -7.62 -17.14 -11.20
N TYR A 267 -6.87 -16.00 -11.17
CA TYR A 267 -5.90 -15.69 -10.14
C TYR A 267 -5.74 -14.19 -9.94
N ARG A 268 -5.05 -13.77 -8.86
CA ARG A 268 -4.86 -12.34 -8.50
C ARG A 268 -3.38 -11.95 -8.46
N GLY A 269 -2.69 -12.12 -9.57
CA GLY A 269 -1.26 -11.85 -9.68
C GLY A 269 -0.38 -13.05 -9.32
N LEU A 270 0.92 -12.90 -9.49
CA LEU A 270 1.91 -13.95 -9.32
C LEU A 270 2.73 -13.76 -8.02
N THR A 271 3.30 -14.84 -7.51
CA THR A 271 4.35 -14.81 -6.49
C THR A 271 5.68 -14.40 -7.14
N GLN A 272 6.70 -14.11 -6.33
CA GLN A 272 8.07 -13.88 -6.84
C GLN A 272 8.61 -15.06 -7.67
N THR A 273 8.14 -16.28 -7.40
CA THR A 273 8.50 -17.49 -8.16
C THR A 273 7.63 -17.72 -9.39
N GLY A 274 6.70 -16.80 -9.70
CA GLY A 274 5.79 -16.89 -10.84
C GLY A 274 4.60 -17.84 -10.65
N LEU A 275 4.28 -18.26 -9.42
CA LEU A 275 3.10 -19.06 -9.15
C LEU A 275 1.85 -18.19 -8.94
N PRO A 276 0.66 -18.60 -9.43
CA PRO A 276 -0.59 -17.85 -9.27
C PRO A 276 -1.00 -17.73 -7.79
N ARG A 277 -1.37 -16.51 -7.38
CA ARG A 277 -1.95 -16.25 -6.06
C ARG A 277 -3.47 -16.41 -6.11
N PHE A 278 -4.03 -17.09 -5.11
CA PHE A 278 -5.48 -17.26 -4.97
C PHE A 278 -6.14 -17.91 -6.21
N ALA A 279 -5.45 -18.89 -6.79
CA ALA A 279 -5.96 -19.62 -7.93
C ALA A 279 -7.31 -20.28 -7.65
N SER A 280 -8.28 -20.09 -8.55
CA SER A 280 -9.64 -20.60 -8.44
C SER A 280 -10.08 -21.20 -9.78
N TYR A 281 -10.56 -22.44 -9.76
CA TYR A 281 -11.08 -23.10 -10.95
C TYR A 281 -12.25 -22.32 -11.56
N LEU A 282 -12.24 -22.17 -12.88
CA LEU A 282 -13.32 -21.54 -13.63
C LEU A 282 -14.09 -22.54 -14.46
N ARG A 283 -13.42 -23.29 -15.34
CA ARG A 283 -14.03 -24.27 -16.23
C ARG A 283 -12.98 -25.21 -16.84
N VAL A 284 -13.43 -26.28 -17.47
CA VAL A 284 -12.63 -27.00 -18.46
C VAL A 284 -12.44 -26.11 -19.69
N ARG A 285 -11.24 -26.10 -20.28
CA ARG A 285 -11.02 -25.40 -21.55
C ARG A 285 -11.83 -26.09 -22.65
N GLU A 286 -12.64 -25.32 -23.35
CA GLU A 286 -13.29 -25.77 -24.58
C GLU A 286 -12.28 -25.67 -25.73
N ASN A 287 -12.00 -26.78 -26.39
CA ASN A 287 -11.24 -26.77 -27.64
C ASN A 287 -12.23 -26.41 -28.74
N PHE A 288 -12.15 -25.20 -29.27
CA PHE A 288 -12.81 -24.79 -30.50
C PHE A 288 -11.97 -25.18 -31.71
#